data_f0c3cbe8287adcb5a9bdbd086ba8ed1f
#
_entry.id   f0c3cbe8287adcb5a9bdbd086ba8ed1f
#
_cell.length_a   1.000
_cell.length_b   1.000
_cell.length_c   1.000
_cell.angle_alpha   90.00
_cell.angle_beta   90.00
_cell.angle_gamma   90.00
#
_symmetry.space_group_name_H-M   'P 1'
#
loop_
_entity.id
_entity.type
_entity.pdbx_description
1 polymer ?
#
loop_
_entity_poly.entity_id
_entity_poly.type
_entity_poly.pdbx_seq_one_letter_code
_entity_poly.pdbx_strand_id
1 'polypeptide(L)'
;LEFIHEASWCRRKMIMSATEVYDRFYDKMTERQLNELLEMIEDKPGSGIEPELRKTNMDYESIKMHKMNSFTDNPFDSDHITVYHCCWKSFKKIGFVSILDDETGQVEEFQVDESYKVTGLEESVSWDWVIEVWEGYRIGKELYVGIQPIEYQHVSADNPNSQKLPYTGIVYNNTNSRPRSLVSMMKPLQYMYIVVWYRLELALARDKGKVAVMDITQIPKSMN
;
A
#
# COMPACT_ATOMS: atom_id res chain seq x y z
N LEU A 1 11.12 -9.83 7.84
CA LEU A 1 10.13 -8.86 8.32
C LEU A 1 8.78 -9.57 8.41
N GLU A 2 8.25 -9.71 9.60
CA GLU A 2 6.90 -10.25 9.83
C GLU A 2 5.87 -9.13 9.77
N PHE A 3 6.24 -7.95 10.26
CA PHE A 3 5.34 -6.81 10.37
C PHE A 3 5.82 -5.62 9.54
N ILE A 4 4.88 -4.95 8.88
CA ILE A 4 5.18 -3.79 8.02
C ILE A 4 5.73 -2.62 8.83
N HIS A 5 5.27 -2.40 10.05
CA HIS A 5 5.71 -1.29 10.89
C HIS A 5 7.17 -1.40 11.37
N GLU A 6 7.77 -2.59 11.27
CA GLU A 6 9.19 -2.82 11.56
C GLU A 6 10.10 -2.47 10.37
N ALA A 7 9.53 -2.28 9.20
CA ALA A 7 10.29 -1.92 8.02
C ALA A 7 10.94 -0.53 8.18
N SER A 8 12.03 -0.31 7.48
CA SER A 8 12.68 1.01 7.39
C SER A 8 11.92 1.97 6.49
N TRP A 9 11.17 1.45 5.53
CA TRP A 9 10.33 2.22 4.63
C TRP A 9 9.14 1.38 4.14
N CYS A 10 8.08 2.04 3.73
CA CYS A 10 6.94 1.42 3.06
C CYS A 10 6.36 2.36 2.01
N ARG A 11 5.65 1.80 1.05
CA ARG A 11 4.90 2.57 0.06
C ARG A 11 3.52 1.98 -0.16
N ARG A 12 2.53 2.86 -0.32
CA ARG A 12 1.17 2.50 -0.72
C ARG A 12 0.90 3.06 -2.11
N LYS A 13 0.52 2.19 -3.04
CA LYS A 13 0.11 2.59 -4.38
C LYS A 13 -1.37 2.97 -4.38
N MET A 14 -1.69 4.06 -5.02
CA MET A 14 -3.03 4.57 -5.26
C MET A 14 -3.17 4.92 -6.73
N ILE A 15 -4.35 4.71 -7.30
CA ILE A 15 -4.68 5.12 -8.66
C ILE A 15 -5.77 6.18 -8.50
N MET A 16 -5.50 7.38 -8.96
CA MET A 16 -6.35 8.55 -8.80
C MET A 16 -6.61 9.20 -10.15
N SER A 17 -7.75 9.86 -10.32
CA SER A 17 -7.99 10.70 -11.49
C SER A 17 -7.13 11.97 -11.41
N ALA A 18 -6.91 12.63 -12.55
CA ALA A 18 -6.17 13.89 -12.61
C ALA A 18 -6.77 14.96 -11.71
N THR A 19 -8.09 15.06 -11.68
CA THR A 19 -8.84 15.97 -10.81
C THR A 19 -8.64 15.68 -9.34
N GLU A 20 -8.72 14.41 -8.93
CA GLU A 20 -8.47 14.03 -7.54
C GLU A 20 -7.03 14.32 -7.10
N VAL A 21 -6.06 14.16 -8.00
CA VAL A 21 -4.65 14.51 -7.72
C VAL A 21 -4.52 16.01 -7.53
N TYR A 22 -5.13 16.80 -8.41
CA TYR A 22 -5.11 18.25 -8.32
C TYR A 22 -5.73 18.72 -7.00
N ASP A 23 -6.97 18.32 -6.70
CA ASP A 23 -7.69 18.74 -5.50
C ASP A 23 -6.96 18.35 -4.20
N ARG A 24 -6.32 17.20 -4.20
CA ARG A 24 -5.66 16.68 -2.99
C ARG A 24 -4.29 17.30 -2.73
N PHE A 25 -3.57 17.64 -3.77
CA PHE A 25 -2.16 18.05 -3.65
C PHE A 25 -1.89 19.49 -4.04
N TYR A 26 -2.91 20.25 -4.50
CA TYR A 26 -2.76 21.64 -4.89
C TYR A 26 -2.03 22.48 -3.85
N ASP A 27 -2.45 22.41 -2.60
CA ASP A 27 -1.86 23.19 -1.50
C ASP A 27 -0.40 22.79 -1.16
N LYS A 28 0.01 21.59 -1.60
CA LYS A 28 1.35 21.03 -1.34
C LYS A 28 2.29 21.17 -2.53
N MET A 29 1.79 21.67 -3.66
CA MET A 29 2.55 21.82 -4.90
C MET A 29 3.06 23.24 -5.08
N THR A 30 4.27 23.34 -5.62
CA THR A 30 4.78 24.61 -6.17
C THR A 30 4.22 24.84 -7.58
N GLU A 31 4.22 26.10 -8.06
CA GLU A 31 3.76 26.42 -9.42
C GLU A 31 4.47 25.59 -10.51
N ARG A 32 5.75 25.33 -10.32
CA ARG A 32 6.50 24.48 -11.24
C ARG A 32 5.98 23.04 -11.27
N GLN A 33 5.73 22.46 -10.12
CA GLN A 33 5.18 21.10 -9.99
C GLN A 33 3.76 21.00 -10.54
N LEU A 34 2.99 22.08 -10.41
CA LEU A 34 1.65 22.18 -10.99
C LEU A 34 1.72 22.16 -12.52
N ASN A 35 2.62 22.92 -13.11
CA ASN A 35 2.83 22.93 -14.56
C ASN A 35 3.31 21.56 -15.06
N GLU A 36 4.24 20.90 -14.36
CA GLU A 36 4.67 19.53 -14.68
C GLU A 36 3.51 18.51 -14.62
N LEU A 37 2.59 18.68 -13.66
CA LEU A 37 1.38 17.86 -13.59
C LEU A 37 0.46 18.10 -14.77
N LEU A 38 0.22 19.37 -15.15
CA LEU A 38 -0.60 19.73 -16.30
C LEU A 38 -0.03 19.20 -17.61
N GLU A 39 1.28 19.36 -17.85
CA GLU A 39 1.97 18.78 -18.99
C GLU A 39 1.83 17.24 -19.03
N MET A 40 1.92 16.58 -17.86
CA MET A 40 1.74 15.13 -17.75
C MET A 40 0.32 14.68 -18.15
N ILE A 41 -0.67 15.51 -17.91
CA ILE A 41 -2.08 15.24 -18.26
C ILE A 41 -2.34 15.49 -19.74
N GLU A 42 -1.79 16.60 -20.29
CA GLU A 42 -2.03 17.03 -21.67
C GLU A 42 -1.29 16.16 -22.70
N ASP A 43 -0.03 15.80 -22.42
CA ASP A 43 0.84 15.16 -23.40
C ASP A 43 0.44 13.73 -23.79
N LYS A 44 -0.11 12.94 -22.86
CA LYS A 44 -0.59 11.57 -23.15
C LYS A 44 -1.59 11.09 -22.12
N PRO A 45 -2.84 10.83 -22.47
CA PRO A 45 -3.76 10.06 -21.66
C PRO A 45 -3.11 8.76 -21.18
N GLY A 46 -2.97 8.59 -19.87
CA GLY A 46 -2.34 7.42 -19.27
C GLY A 46 -0.81 7.44 -19.15
N SER A 47 -0.13 8.58 -19.46
CA SER A 47 1.33 8.70 -19.26
C SER A 47 1.75 8.60 -17.79
N GLY A 48 0.88 8.98 -16.88
CA GLY A 48 1.07 8.87 -15.43
C GLY A 48 0.98 7.45 -14.86
N ILE A 49 0.62 6.45 -15.69
CA ILE A 49 0.55 5.05 -15.27
C ILE A 49 1.90 4.38 -15.53
N GLU A 50 2.46 3.75 -14.50
CA GLU A 50 3.71 3.00 -14.66
C GLU A 50 3.60 1.92 -15.74
N PRO A 51 4.63 1.78 -16.63
CA PRO A 51 4.63 0.78 -17.70
C PRO A 51 4.55 -0.67 -17.19
N GLU A 52 4.96 -0.92 -15.96
CA GLU A 52 4.87 -2.25 -15.34
C GLU A 52 3.42 -2.68 -15.10
N LEU A 53 2.53 -1.74 -14.80
CA LEU A 53 1.09 -1.99 -14.67
C LEU A 53 0.43 -2.41 -15.98
N ARG A 54 0.97 -1.95 -17.10
CA ARG A 54 0.50 -2.34 -18.42
C ARG A 54 0.84 -3.80 -18.77
N LYS A 55 1.81 -4.39 -18.07
CA LYS A 55 2.35 -5.74 -18.36
C LYS A 55 1.80 -6.84 -17.44
N THR A 56 1.24 -6.50 -16.28
CA THR A 56 0.74 -7.50 -15.32
C THR A 56 -0.75 -7.70 -15.46
N ASN A 57 -1.17 -8.87 -15.88
CA ASN A 57 -2.58 -9.25 -16.04
C ASN A 57 -3.42 -9.07 -14.76
N MET A 58 -2.82 -9.16 -13.58
CA MET A 58 -3.52 -8.98 -12.30
C MET A 58 -3.94 -7.53 -12.06
N ASP A 59 -3.08 -6.59 -12.43
CA ASP A 59 -3.37 -5.16 -12.28
C ASP A 59 -4.35 -4.67 -13.34
N TYR A 60 -4.32 -5.30 -14.53
CA TYR A 60 -5.28 -5.05 -15.60
C TYR A 60 -6.71 -5.45 -15.19
N GLU A 61 -6.88 -6.59 -14.55
CA GLU A 61 -8.19 -7.04 -14.08
C GLU A 61 -8.76 -6.16 -12.96
N SER A 62 -7.94 -5.70 -12.03
CA SER A 62 -8.39 -4.80 -10.97
C SER A 62 -8.77 -3.42 -11.51
N ILE A 63 -8.04 -2.90 -12.48
CA ILE A 63 -8.36 -1.66 -13.19
C ILE A 63 -9.64 -1.83 -14.00
N LYS A 64 -9.81 -2.96 -14.68
CA LYS A 64 -11.02 -3.29 -15.45
C LYS A 64 -12.25 -3.45 -14.55
N MET A 65 -12.09 -4.06 -13.37
CA MET A 65 -13.19 -4.15 -12.38
C MET A 65 -13.65 -2.79 -11.87
N HIS A 66 -12.71 -1.87 -11.65
CA HIS A 66 -13.05 -0.50 -11.25
C HIS A 66 -13.81 0.26 -12.33
N LYS A 67 -13.56 -0.07 -13.60
CA LYS A 67 -14.23 0.52 -14.78
C LYS A 67 -15.49 -0.21 -15.25
N MET A 68 -15.78 -1.42 -14.80
CA MET A 68 -17.05 -2.09 -15.15
C MET A 68 -18.28 -1.32 -14.67
N ASN A 69 -18.13 -0.37 -13.76
CA ASN A 69 -19.17 0.57 -13.39
C ASN A 69 -19.23 1.83 -14.27
N SER A 70 -18.29 2.03 -15.19
CA SER A 70 -18.25 3.14 -16.13
C SER A 70 -18.29 2.58 -17.55
N PHE A 71 -19.36 2.84 -18.27
CA PHE A 71 -19.67 2.32 -19.61
C PHE A 71 -18.72 2.79 -20.74
N THR A 72 -17.58 3.34 -20.46
CA THR A 72 -16.68 3.92 -21.45
C THR A 72 -15.26 3.38 -21.34
N ASP A 73 -14.86 2.77 -22.42
CA ASP A 73 -13.52 2.68 -23.01
C ASP A 73 -12.28 2.23 -22.20
N ASN A 74 -11.32 1.79 -22.93
CA ASN A 74 -10.01 1.30 -22.64
C ASN A 74 -9.42 1.83 -21.30
N PRO A 75 -9.12 0.97 -20.30
CA PRO A 75 -8.58 1.42 -19.00
C PRO A 75 -7.25 2.17 -19.08
N PHE A 76 -6.62 2.18 -20.24
CA PHE A 76 -5.39 2.90 -20.51
C PHE A 76 -5.58 4.29 -21.14
N ASP A 77 -6.80 4.63 -21.57
CA ASP A 77 -7.16 5.95 -22.10
C ASP A 77 -7.76 6.88 -21.04
N SER A 78 -7.73 6.48 -19.78
CA SER A 78 -8.28 7.31 -18.72
C SER A 78 -7.21 8.18 -18.08
N ASP A 79 -7.60 9.36 -17.70
CA ASP A 79 -6.84 10.38 -16.94
C ASP A 79 -6.43 9.90 -15.53
N HIS A 80 -6.09 8.63 -15.40
CA HIS A 80 -5.68 8.05 -14.13
C HIS A 80 -4.17 8.14 -13.97
N ILE A 81 -3.77 8.64 -12.81
CA ILE A 81 -2.39 8.82 -12.43
C ILE A 81 -2.07 7.88 -11.27
N THR A 82 -0.93 7.22 -11.36
CA THR A 82 -0.43 6.41 -10.24
C THR A 82 0.26 7.30 -9.23
N VAL A 83 -0.24 7.28 -8.01
CA VAL A 83 0.32 8.01 -6.87
C VAL A 83 0.85 7.01 -5.86
N TYR A 84 2.07 7.22 -5.40
CA TYR A 84 2.66 6.45 -4.31
C TYR A 84 2.78 7.32 -3.07
N HIS A 85 2.13 6.92 -1.99
CA HIS A 85 2.42 7.43 -0.67
C HIS A 85 3.60 6.64 -0.10
N CYS A 86 4.70 7.30 0.16
CA CYS A 86 5.93 6.72 0.68
C CYS A 86 6.16 7.22 2.10
N CYS A 87 6.49 6.30 3.00
CA CYS A 87 6.90 6.64 4.36
C CYS A 87 8.23 5.94 4.64
N TRP A 88 9.15 6.66 5.29
CA TRP A 88 10.46 6.11 5.62
C TRP A 88 10.95 6.65 6.96
N LYS A 89 11.84 5.90 7.60
CA LYS A 89 12.50 6.30 8.81
C LYS A 89 13.79 7.04 8.46
N SER A 90 13.97 8.20 9.04
CA SER A 90 15.19 9.01 8.94
C SER A 90 15.75 9.26 10.34
N PHE A 91 16.97 9.79 10.43
CA PHE A 91 17.57 10.15 11.69
C PHE A 91 17.58 11.66 11.84
N LYS A 92 17.12 12.13 13.00
CA LYS A 92 17.20 13.51 13.44
C LYS A 92 18.15 13.60 14.61
N LYS A 93 19.05 14.58 14.56
CA LYS A 93 19.97 14.84 15.66
C LYS A 93 19.29 15.77 16.66
N ILE A 94 19.25 15.36 17.91
CA ILE A 94 18.62 16.09 19.00
C ILE A 94 19.68 16.30 20.10
N GLY A 95 19.75 17.51 20.63
CA GLY A 95 20.61 17.85 21.75
C GLY A 95 19.80 17.92 23.05
N PHE A 96 20.40 17.44 24.12
CA PHE A 96 19.93 17.65 25.49
C PHE A 96 20.92 18.58 26.17
N VAL A 97 20.42 19.73 26.60
CA VAL A 97 21.18 20.80 27.22
C VAL A 97 20.76 20.92 28.66
N SER A 98 21.72 20.92 29.56
CA SER A 98 21.50 21.18 30.98
C SER A 98 22.07 22.56 31.33
N ILE A 99 21.23 23.43 31.86
CA ILE A 99 21.64 24.75 32.34
C ILE A 99 21.38 24.81 33.86
N LEU A 100 22.34 25.31 34.60
CA LEU A 100 22.16 25.63 36.01
C LEU A 100 21.49 27.00 36.11
N ASP A 101 20.34 27.05 36.73
CA ASP A 101 19.67 28.32 37.04
C ASP A 101 20.36 28.96 38.29
N ASP A 102 20.99 30.08 38.08
CA ASP A 102 21.75 30.80 39.14
C ASP A 102 20.85 31.30 40.27
N GLU A 103 19.54 31.49 40.05
CA GLU A 103 18.57 31.99 41.04
C GLU A 103 18.04 30.86 41.92
N THR A 104 17.75 29.71 41.35
CA THR A 104 17.11 28.57 42.06
C THR A 104 18.10 27.48 42.42
N GLY A 105 19.28 27.46 41.82
CA GLY A 105 20.28 26.38 41.96
C GLY A 105 19.81 25.02 41.42
N GLN A 106 18.79 24.99 40.60
CA GLN A 106 18.28 23.78 39.96
C GLN A 106 18.82 23.65 38.56
N VAL A 107 19.05 22.41 38.13
CA VAL A 107 19.46 22.09 36.77
C VAL A 107 18.21 21.93 35.94
N GLU A 108 18.05 22.78 34.96
CA GLU A 108 16.99 22.67 33.94
C GLU A 108 17.53 21.93 32.72
N GLU A 109 16.84 20.88 32.32
CA GLU A 109 17.13 20.12 31.09
C GLU A 109 16.10 20.43 30.03
N PHE A 110 16.56 20.83 28.86
CA PHE A 110 15.70 21.08 27.71
C PHE A 110 16.28 20.49 26.41
N GLN A 111 15.38 20.18 25.51
CA GLN A 111 15.71 19.60 24.21
C GLN A 111 15.95 20.69 23.18
N VAL A 112 17.02 20.56 22.40
CA VAL A 112 17.39 21.49 21.32
C VAL A 112 17.57 20.76 20.00
N ASP A 113 17.35 21.50 18.92
CA ASP A 113 17.60 21.01 17.58
C ASP A 113 19.06 21.21 17.14
N GLU A 114 19.45 20.63 16.03
CA GLU A 114 20.81 20.69 15.46
C GLU A 114 21.30 22.14 15.19
N SER A 115 20.36 23.09 15.03
CA SER A 115 20.68 24.52 14.83
C SER A 115 21.13 25.25 16.09
N TYR A 116 21.04 24.61 17.26
CA TYR A 116 21.44 25.22 18.53
C TYR A 116 22.94 25.47 18.58
N LYS A 117 23.31 26.67 18.99
CA LYS A 117 24.68 27.08 19.18
C LYS A 117 24.99 27.17 20.68
N VAL A 118 25.97 26.40 21.11
CA VAL A 118 26.44 26.41 22.49
C VAL A 118 26.95 27.81 22.85
N THR A 119 26.38 28.40 23.89
CA THR A 119 26.68 29.77 24.34
C THR A 119 27.75 29.81 25.42
N GLY A 120 28.07 28.66 26.02
CA GLY A 120 29.07 28.54 27.10
C GLY A 120 28.52 28.76 28.50
N LEU A 121 27.19 28.87 28.63
CA LEU A 121 26.43 28.92 29.88
C LEU A 121 25.91 27.53 30.28
N GLU A 122 26.04 26.56 29.38
CA GLU A 122 25.53 25.21 29.54
C GLU A 122 26.53 24.37 30.37
N GLU A 123 26.05 23.63 31.39
CA GLU A 123 26.86 22.67 32.16
C GLU A 123 27.23 21.47 31.31
N SER A 124 26.28 20.95 30.57
CA SER A 124 26.53 19.84 29.67
C SER A 124 25.61 19.91 28.42
N VAL A 125 26.17 19.45 27.31
CA VAL A 125 25.42 19.31 26.05
C VAL A 125 25.68 17.90 25.52
N SER A 126 24.66 17.08 25.46
CA SER A 126 24.73 15.73 24.87
C SER A 126 23.92 15.69 23.59
N TRP A 127 24.49 15.08 22.56
CA TRP A 127 23.80 14.91 21.27
C TRP A 127 23.48 13.45 21.03
N ASP A 128 22.25 13.19 20.62
CA ASP A 128 21.81 11.84 20.27
C ASP A 128 21.06 11.82 18.93
N TRP A 129 21.00 10.64 18.30
CA TRP A 129 20.30 10.42 17.06
C TRP A 129 18.98 9.71 17.34
N VAL A 130 17.89 10.37 16.98
CA VAL A 130 16.53 9.86 17.17
C VAL A 130 15.90 9.56 15.81
N ILE A 131 15.15 8.47 15.76
CA ILE A 131 14.41 8.09 14.56
C ILE A 131 13.20 8.99 14.39
N GLU A 132 13.07 9.60 13.23
CA GLU A 132 11.93 10.39 12.79
C GLU A 132 11.33 9.76 11.55
N VAL A 133 9.99 9.67 11.48
CA VAL A 133 9.28 9.13 10.33
C VAL A 133 8.87 10.26 9.40
N TRP A 134 9.23 10.12 8.15
CA TRP A 134 8.91 11.06 7.08
C TRP A 134 7.89 10.46 6.13
N GLU A 135 7.08 11.32 5.54
CA GLU A 135 6.17 10.97 4.46
C GLU A 135 6.41 11.83 3.22
N GLY A 136 5.97 11.31 2.09
CA GLY A 136 6.00 12.03 0.82
C GLY A 136 5.18 11.30 -0.22
N TYR A 137 4.80 12.02 -1.25
CA TYR A 137 4.02 11.49 -2.36
C TYR A 137 4.81 11.56 -3.65
N ARG A 138 4.85 10.46 -4.39
CA ARG A 138 5.36 10.41 -5.75
C ARG A 138 4.17 10.30 -6.70
N ILE A 139 4.00 11.26 -7.57
CA ILE A 139 2.94 11.34 -8.56
C ILE A 139 3.54 10.98 -9.92
N GLY A 140 2.97 9.98 -10.58
CA GLY A 140 3.50 9.49 -11.84
C GLY A 140 4.92 8.94 -11.71
N LYS A 141 5.85 9.41 -12.58
CA LYS A 141 7.22 8.91 -12.64
C LYS A 141 8.19 9.63 -11.71
N GLU A 142 8.19 10.96 -11.74
CA GLU A 142 9.27 11.79 -11.17
C GLU A 142 8.78 12.96 -10.32
N LEU A 143 7.48 13.22 -10.25
CA LEU A 143 6.95 14.33 -9.48
C LEU A 143 6.83 13.96 -8.00
N TYR A 144 7.60 14.62 -7.13
CA TYR A 144 7.62 14.42 -5.69
C TYR A 144 6.99 15.60 -4.98
N VAL A 145 6.00 15.34 -4.12
CA VAL A 145 5.19 16.35 -3.45
C VAL A 145 5.04 16.04 -1.97
N GLY A 146 4.99 17.09 -1.13
CA GLY A 146 4.65 16.97 0.27
C GLY A 146 5.64 16.14 1.08
N ILE A 147 6.94 16.32 0.85
CA ILE A 147 7.99 15.66 1.64
C ILE A 147 8.09 16.40 2.97
N GLN A 148 7.63 15.77 4.04
CA GLN A 148 7.61 16.34 5.38
C GLN A 148 7.67 15.25 6.45
N PRO A 149 8.12 15.58 7.69
CA PRO A 149 7.96 14.67 8.81
C PRO A 149 6.45 14.49 9.10
N ILE A 150 6.06 13.30 9.53
CA ILE A 150 4.68 13.02 9.91
C ILE A 150 4.34 13.82 11.16
N GLU A 151 3.23 14.56 11.15
CA GLU A 151 2.83 15.48 12.21
C GLU A 151 2.62 14.79 13.57
N TYR A 152 2.00 13.61 13.55
CA TYR A 152 1.65 12.88 14.78
C TYR A 152 2.52 11.65 14.94
N GLN A 153 3.72 11.83 15.48
CA GLN A 153 4.62 10.75 15.81
C GLN A 153 4.54 10.42 17.30
N HIS A 154 4.29 9.17 17.62
CA HIS A 154 4.31 8.72 19.00
C HIS A 154 5.74 8.53 19.47
N VAL A 155 6.20 9.42 20.33
CA VAL A 155 7.50 9.32 21.00
C VAL A 155 7.28 8.80 22.41
N SER A 156 7.90 7.67 22.73
CA SER A 156 7.95 7.18 24.13
C SER A 156 9.14 7.80 24.83
N ALA A 157 8.95 8.29 26.05
CA ALA A 157 10.03 8.82 26.88
C ALA A 157 11.09 7.75 27.17
N ASP A 158 10.67 6.48 27.35
CA ASP A 158 11.56 5.37 27.66
C ASP A 158 12.39 4.91 26.43
N ASN A 159 11.85 5.08 25.22
CA ASN A 159 12.54 4.69 24.00
C ASN A 159 12.18 5.63 22.83
N PRO A 160 12.93 6.71 22.66
CA PRO A 160 12.70 7.67 21.59
C PRO A 160 12.88 7.08 20.18
N ASN A 161 13.59 5.96 20.07
CA ASN A 161 13.84 5.26 18.81
C ASN A 161 12.78 4.22 18.45
N SER A 162 11.69 4.11 19.20
CA SER A 162 10.60 3.14 18.96
C SER A 162 9.60 3.58 17.86
N GLN A 163 9.95 4.55 17.04
CA GLN A 163 9.06 5.07 16.00
C GLN A 163 8.65 3.99 15.01
N LYS A 164 7.36 3.92 14.74
CA LYS A 164 6.74 2.95 13.83
C LYS A 164 6.19 3.66 12.60
N LEU A 165 6.23 2.96 11.47
CA LEU A 165 5.57 3.45 10.26
C LEU A 165 4.03 3.48 10.45
N PRO A 166 3.31 4.39 9.78
CA PRO A 166 1.85 4.57 9.93
C PRO A 166 1.02 3.43 9.34
N TYR A 167 1.67 2.42 8.75
CA TYR A 167 1.02 1.26 8.19
C TYR A 167 1.21 0.05 9.07
N THR A 168 0.13 -0.68 9.31
CA THR A 168 0.14 -1.97 9.99
C THR A 168 -0.26 -3.07 9.02
N GLY A 169 0.34 -4.24 9.15
CA GLY A 169 0.01 -5.39 8.31
C GLY A 169 0.92 -6.57 8.58
N ILE A 170 0.44 -7.73 8.21
CA ILE A 170 1.17 -9.00 8.32
C ILE A 170 1.35 -9.56 6.93
N VAL A 171 2.56 -10.04 6.65
CA VAL A 171 2.86 -10.75 5.42
C VAL A 171 2.73 -12.25 5.68
N TYR A 172 1.73 -12.87 5.05
CA TYR A 172 1.56 -14.31 5.09
C TYR A 172 2.47 -14.96 4.03
N ASN A 173 3.27 -15.91 4.44
CA ASN A 173 4.16 -16.67 3.58
C ASN A 173 5.06 -15.82 2.66
N ASN A 174 6.13 -15.27 3.24
CA ASN A 174 7.13 -14.48 2.52
C ASN A 174 8.31 -15.38 2.04
N THR A 175 8.02 -16.34 1.18
CA THR A 175 9.07 -17.20 0.61
C THR A 175 9.76 -16.48 -0.54
N ASN A 176 11.10 -16.40 -0.50
CA ASN A 176 11.93 -15.74 -1.51
C ASN A 176 11.55 -14.28 -1.79
N SER A 177 11.20 -13.51 -0.76
CA SER A 177 10.78 -12.10 -0.85
C SER A 177 9.55 -11.87 -1.75
N ARG A 178 8.76 -12.92 -2.00
CA ARG A 178 7.49 -12.84 -2.73
C ARG A 178 6.34 -13.16 -1.79
N PRO A 179 5.74 -12.15 -1.16
CA PRO A 179 4.60 -12.37 -0.28
C PRO A 179 3.41 -12.90 -1.07
N ARG A 180 2.77 -13.95 -0.54
CA ARG A 180 1.56 -14.52 -1.10
C ARG A 180 0.43 -14.42 -0.08
N SER A 181 -0.72 -13.94 -0.49
CA SER A 181 -1.90 -13.95 0.36
C SER A 181 -2.54 -15.34 0.39
N LEU A 182 -3.24 -15.67 1.47
CA LEU A 182 -4.07 -16.88 1.57
C LEU A 182 -5.07 -16.97 0.41
N VAL A 183 -5.72 -15.87 0.08
CA VAL A 183 -6.67 -15.78 -1.03
C VAL A 183 -6.00 -16.16 -2.35
N SER A 184 -4.78 -15.68 -2.60
CA SER A 184 -4.02 -16.05 -3.81
C SER A 184 -3.72 -17.54 -3.88
N MET A 185 -3.48 -18.19 -2.75
CA MET A 185 -3.26 -19.64 -2.68
C MET A 185 -4.55 -20.45 -2.87
N MET A 186 -5.69 -19.90 -2.46
CA MET A 186 -7.00 -20.53 -2.60
C MET A 186 -7.59 -20.44 -4.02
N LYS A 187 -7.20 -19.41 -4.80
CA LYS A 187 -7.72 -19.19 -6.16
C LYS A 187 -7.72 -20.44 -7.05
N PRO A 188 -6.60 -21.19 -7.22
CA PRO A 188 -6.59 -22.38 -8.08
C PRO A 188 -7.53 -23.47 -7.58
N LEU A 189 -7.70 -23.63 -6.28
CA LEU A 189 -8.65 -24.59 -5.70
C LEU A 189 -10.10 -24.19 -5.98
N GLN A 190 -10.40 -22.90 -5.90
CA GLN A 190 -11.72 -22.36 -6.24
C GLN A 190 -12.06 -22.56 -7.73
N TYR A 191 -11.11 -22.34 -8.62
CA TYR A 191 -11.33 -22.61 -10.05
C TYR A 191 -11.61 -24.10 -10.31
N MET A 192 -10.84 -24.99 -9.69
CA MET A 192 -11.06 -26.43 -9.81
C MET A 192 -12.44 -26.81 -9.27
N TYR A 193 -12.84 -26.28 -8.11
CA TYR A 193 -14.18 -26.49 -7.54
C TYR A 193 -15.29 -26.07 -8.51
N ILE A 194 -15.21 -24.86 -9.09
CA ILE A 194 -16.19 -24.34 -10.04
C ILE A 194 -16.30 -25.26 -11.27
N VAL A 195 -15.17 -25.72 -11.82
CA VAL A 195 -15.15 -26.63 -12.97
C VAL A 195 -15.79 -27.98 -12.65
N VAL A 196 -15.49 -28.56 -11.49
CA VAL A 196 -16.07 -29.82 -11.04
C VAL A 196 -17.57 -29.67 -10.81
N TRP A 197 -17.98 -28.60 -10.14
CA TRP A 197 -19.39 -28.30 -9.90
C TRP A 197 -20.18 -28.15 -11.18
N TYR A 198 -19.69 -27.39 -12.15
CA TYR A 198 -20.31 -27.23 -13.44
C TYR A 198 -20.45 -28.57 -14.20
N ARG A 199 -19.42 -29.42 -14.16
CA ARG A 199 -19.49 -30.76 -14.76
C ARG A 199 -20.52 -31.65 -14.08
N LEU A 200 -20.63 -31.55 -12.76
CA LEU A 200 -21.63 -32.27 -11.98
C LEU A 200 -23.05 -31.85 -12.39
N GLU A 201 -23.30 -30.52 -12.45
CA GLU A 201 -24.59 -29.99 -12.89
C GLU A 201 -24.96 -30.44 -14.30
N LEU A 202 -24.01 -30.42 -15.24
CA LEU A 202 -24.23 -30.94 -16.59
C LEU A 202 -24.52 -32.44 -16.61
N ALA A 203 -23.85 -33.23 -15.78
CA ALA A 203 -24.10 -34.68 -15.68
C ALA A 203 -25.51 -34.96 -15.15
N LEU A 204 -25.90 -34.22 -14.07
CA LEU A 204 -27.25 -34.31 -13.51
C LEU A 204 -28.33 -33.87 -14.49
N ALA A 205 -28.09 -32.78 -15.21
CA ALA A 205 -29.06 -32.28 -16.22
C ALA A 205 -29.22 -33.22 -17.42
N ARG A 206 -28.17 -34.01 -17.72
CA ARG A 206 -28.20 -34.99 -18.82
C ARG A 206 -28.72 -36.36 -18.38
N ASP A 207 -28.78 -36.61 -17.11
CA ASP A 207 -29.29 -37.89 -16.57
C ASP A 207 -30.82 -37.86 -16.59
N LYS A 208 -31.38 -38.27 -17.73
CA LYS A 208 -32.83 -38.35 -17.95
C LYS A 208 -33.47 -39.60 -17.36
N GLY A 209 -32.74 -40.31 -16.53
CA GLY A 209 -33.12 -41.65 -16.06
C GLY A 209 -32.96 -42.69 -17.16
N LYS A 210 -32.64 -43.90 -16.76
CA LYS A 210 -32.58 -45.03 -17.67
C LYS A 210 -33.90 -45.78 -17.57
N VAL A 211 -34.64 -45.75 -18.68
CA VAL A 211 -35.83 -46.60 -18.81
C VAL A 211 -35.36 -47.96 -19.32
N ALA A 212 -35.40 -48.98 -18.48
CA ALA A 212 -35.19 -50.33 -18.90
C ALA A 212 -36.51 -50.98 -19.24
N VAL A 213 -36.71 -51.36 -20.51
CA VAL A 213 -37.84 -52.17 -20.92
C VAL A 213 -37.39 -53.63 -20.82
N MET A 214 -37.96 -54.36 -19.88
CA MET A 214 -37.71 -55.80 -19.72
C MET A 214 -38.95 -56.59 -20.10
N ASP A 215 -38.79 -57.62 -20.94
CA ASP A 215 -39.81 -58.60 -21.21
C ASP A 215 -39.89 -59.60 -20.05
N ILE A 216 -40.96 -59.49 -19.26
CA ILE A 216 -41.19 -60.31 -18.06
C ILE A 216 -41.29 -61.78 -18.40
N THR A 217 -41.67 -62.15 -19.62
CA THR A 217 -41.80 -63.54 -20.05
C THR A 217 -40.45 -64.24 -20.24
N GLN A 218 -39.37 -63.47 -20.37
CA GLN A 218 -38.01 -63.99 -20.54
C GLN A 218 -37.23 -64.08 -19.20
N ILE A 219 -37.80 -63.68 -18.09
CA ILE A 219 -37.17 -63.81 -16.78
C ILE A 219 -37.26 -65.29 -16.35
N PRO A 220 -36.10 -65.94 -16.10
CA PRO A 220 -36.13 -67.33 -15.62
C PRO A 220 -36.87 -67.45 -14.31
N LYS A 221 -37.77 -68.43 -14.16
CA LYS A 221 -38.55 -68.67 -12.95
C LYS A 221 -37.70 -68.91 -11.67
N SER A 222 -36.40 -69.04 -11.82
CA SER A 222 -35.46 -69.16 -10.71
C SER A 222 -35.06 -67.78 -10.08
N MET A 223 -35.50 -66.72 -10.68
CA MET A 223 -35.27 -65.34 -10.18
C MET A 223 -36.51 -64.66 -9.60
N ASN A 224 -37.60 -65.38 -9.47
CA ASN A 224 -38.82 -64.91 -8.81
C ASN A 224 -38.83 -65.35 -7.34
#